data_9ab773abe402dcbf1cd69790acebcc68
#
_entry.id   9ab773abe402dcbf1cd69790acebcc68
#
_cell.length_a   1.000
_cell.length_b   1.000
_cell.length_c   1.000
_cell.angle_alpha   90.00
_cell.angle_beta   90.00
_cell.angle_gamma   90.00
#
_symmetry.space_group_name_H-M   'P 1'
#
loop_
_entity.id
_entity.type
_entity.pdbx_description
1 polymer ?
#
loop_
_entity_poly.entity_id
_entity_poly.type
_entity_poly.pdbx_seq_one_letter_code
_entity_poly.pdbx_strand_id
1 'polypeptide(L)'
;SGLQCSHGVLSLRHGVTGSLFIDGEAVDMDGATGYIEKDWGRAFPRNWVWLQGSGRSRAWGDADCMCAVASVCLGPLRFTGLIAVIAVGGAQYRFATYNGGRTAFLNAAENGVDIEVKKRGYRLALSARAAGRGRILAPTPTGMDRDVYETLNATMSVTLLKRGRPLYSGVMDYCGMERSNAEALIKGAAPAP
;
A
#
# COMPACT_ATOMS: atom_id res chain seq x y z
N SER A 1 -14.14 -17.19 5.13
CA SER A 1 -12.76 -17.11 5.60
C SER A 1 -12.77 -16.68 7.06
N GLY A 2 -11.89 -17.21 7.91
CA GLY A 2 -11.77 -16.81 9.32
C GLY A 2 -11.06 -15.46 9.53
N LEU A 3 -10.70 -14.75 8.43
CA LEU A 3 -10.10 -13.43 8.47
C LEU A 3 -11.16 -12.35 8.73
N GLN A 4 -10.83 -11.39 9.58
CA GLN A 4 -11.65 -10.20 9.82
C GLN A 4 -11.81 -9.34 8.56
N CYS A 5 -10.72 -9.14 7.84
CA CYS A 5 -10.64 -8.43 6.57
C CYS A 5 -9.73 -9.20 5.62
N SER A 6 -10.11 -9.26 4.37
CA SER A 6 -9.29 -9.75 3.26
C SER A 6 -8.98 -8.59 2.35
N HIS A 7 -7.77 -8.57 1.80
CA HIS A 7 -7.27 -7.55 0.89
C HIS A 7 -6.71 -8.20 -0.37
N GLY A 8 -6.99 -7.65 -1.53
CA GLY A 8 -6.50 -8.19 -2.78
C GLY A 8 -6.38 -7.14 -3.89
N VAL A 9 -5.23 -7.13 -4.56
CA VAL A 9 -5.02 -6.33 -5.77
C VAL A 9 -5.55 -7.10 -6.97
N LEU A 10 -6.54 -6.53 -7.65
CA LEU A 10 -7.13 -7.10 -8.86
C LEU A 10 -6.32 -6.69 -10.10
N SER A 11 -5.90 -5.44 -10.14
CA SER A 11 -5.06 -4.92 -11.22
C SER A 11 -4.07 -3.89 -10.67
N LEU A 12 -2.78 -4.19 -10.80
CA LEU A 12 -1.73 -3.26 -10.37
C LEU A 12 -1.57 -2.10 -11.37
N ARG A 13 -1.87 -2.34 -12.65
CA ARG A 13 -1.92 -1.34 -13.72
C ARG A 13 -2.75 -1.85 -14.89
N HIS A 14 -3.60 -1.00 -15.44
CA HIS A 14 -4.34 -1.25 -16.68
C HIS A 14 -4.56 0.07 -17.42
N GLY A 15 -4.81 0.00 -18.72
CA GLY A 15 -5.23 1.14 -19.52
C GLY A 15 -6.67 1.52 -19.24
N VAL A 16 -6.95 2.81 -19.25
CA VAL A 16 -8.30 3.38 -19.14
C VAL A 16 -8.62 4.12 -20.43
N THR A 17 -9.86 4.01 -20.90
CA THR A 17 -10.38 4.73 -22.07
C THR A 17 -11.78 5.26 -21.77
N GLY A 18 -12.17 6.34 -22.46
CA GLY A 18 -13.47 6.97 -22.32
C GLY A 18 -13.41 8.32 -21.63
N SER A 19 -14.51 8.78 -21.08
CA SER A 19 -14.58 10.09 -20.40
C SER A 19 -15.34 10.01 -19.09
N LEU A 20 -14.97 10.89 -18.17
CA LEU A 20 -15.68 11.16 -16.93
C LEU A 20 -16.27 12.58 -16.98
N PHE A 21 -17.38 12.77 -16.28
CA PHE A 21 -17.92 14.12 -16.02
C PHE A 21 -17.74 14.41 -14.52
N ILE A 22 -16.97 15.48 -14.22
CA ILE A 22 -16.69 15.91 -12.86
C ILE A 22 -17.19 17.36 -12.75
N ASP A 23 -18.14 17.63 -11.90
CA ASP A 23 -18.76 18.95 -11.68
C ASP A 23 -19.25 19.62 -12.99
N GLY A 24 -19.68 18.81 -13.96
CA GLY A 24 -20.16 19.28 -15.27
C GLY A 24 -19.08 19.43 -16.34
N GLU A 25 -17.83 19.22 -16.03
CA GLU A 25 -16.72 19.23 -16.98
C GLU A 25 -16.36 17.81 -17.45
N ALA A 26 -16.17 17.66 -18.76
CA ALA A 26 -15.73 16.41 -19.36
C ALA A 26 -14.22 16.25 -19.22
N VAL A 27 -13.77 15.13 -18.65
CA VAL A 27 -12.38 14.74 -18.53
C VAL A 27 -12.12 13.54 -19.44
N ASP A 28 -11.24 13.72 -20.44
CA ASP A 28 -10.81 12.62 -21.30
C ASP A 28 -9.87 11.69 -20.54
N MET A 29 -10.20 10.39 -20.53
CA MET A 29 -9.45 9.33 -19.85
C MET A 29 -8.63 8.48 -20.83
N ASP A 30 -8.64 8.77 -22.14
CA ASP A 30 -7.90 7.99 -23.12
C ASP A 30 -6.39 8.06 -22.86
N GLY A 31 -5.78 6.87 -22.67
CA GLY A 31 -4.37 6.75 -22.33
C GLY A 31 -4.05 6.89 -20.85
N ALA A 32 -5.04 7.11 -20.00
CA ALA A 32 -4.85 7.07 -18.56
C ALA A 32 -4.56 5.64 -18.06
N THR A 33 -4.03 5.53 -16.86
CA THR A 33 -3.76 4.25 -16.19
C THR A 33 -4.60 4.13 -14.92
N GLY A 34 -5.14 2.93 -14.69
CA GLY A 34 -5.92 2.60 -13.53
C GLY A 34 -5.23 1.60 -12.61
N TYR A 35 -5.64 1.61 -11.36
CA TYR A 35 -5.34 0.65 -10.32
C TYR A 35 -6.64 0.16 -9.70
N ILE A 36 -6.76 -1.13 -9.40
CA ILE A 36 -7.93 -1.69 -8.73
C ILE A 36 -7.49 -2.63 -7.63
N GLU A 37 -7.96 -2.37 -6.42
CA GLU A 37 -7.90 -3.30 -5.30
C GLU A 37 -9.27 -3.47 -4.67
N LYS A 38 -9.38 -4.45 -3.80
CA LYS A 38 -10.60 -4.78 -3.09
C LYS A 38 -10.31 -5.23 -1.68
N ASP A 39 -11.05 -4.66 -0.73
CA ASP A 39 -11.18 -5.14 0.62
C ASP A 39 -12.56 -5.75 0.84
N TRP A 40 -12.59 -6.87 1.58
CA TRP A 40 -13.86 -7.49 1.97
C TRP A 40 -13.74 -8.21 3.31
N GLY A 41 -14.81 -8.14 4.10
CA GLY A 41 -14.83 -8.73 5.43
C GLY A 41 -15.89 -8.11 6.31
N ARG A 42 -15.69 -8.19 7.63
CA ARG A 42 -16.61 -7.67 8.63
C ARG A 42 -16.23 -6.26 9.11
N ALA A 43 -14.95 -5.96 9.09
CA ALA A 43 -14.41 -4.67 9.50
C ALA A 43 -12.96 -4.56 9.04
N PHE A 44 -12.45 -3.34 8.87
CA PHE A 44 -11.03 -3.12 8.61
C PHE A 44 -10.17 -3.50 9.82
N PRO A 45 -8.87 -3.83 9.62
CA PRO A 45 -7.92 -4.01 10.70
C PRO A 45 -7.91 -2.81 11.65
N ARG A 46 -7.47 -3.00 12.90
CA ARG A 46 -7.30 -1.87 13.83
C ARG A 46 -6.17 -0.93 13.44
N ASN A 47 -5.09 -1.53 12.93
CA ASN A 47 -3.85 -0.84 12.63
C ASN A 47 -3.41 -1.24 11.23
N TRP A 48 -3.13 -0.26 10.38
CA TRP A 48 -2.56 -0.52 9.05
C TRP A 48 -1.78 0.66 8.52
N VAL A 49 -0.97 0.35 7.54
CA VAL A 49 -0.38 1.28 6.59
C VAL A 49 -0.63 0.72 5.20
N TRP A 50 -1.03 1.58 4.28
CA TRP A 50 -1.18 1.25 2.89
C TRP A 50 -0.51 2.31 2.02
N LEU A 51 0.23 1.85 1.02
CA LEU A 51 0.92 2.67 0.02
C LEU A 51 0.64 2.10 -1.36
N GLN A 52 0.34 2.96 -2.33
CA GLN A 52 0.22 2.60 -3.74
C GLN A 52 0.84 3.69 -4.60
N GLY A 53 1.49 3.32 -5.70
CA GLY A 53 2.03 4.29 -6.64
C GLY A 53 2.44 3.67 -7.95
N SER A 54 2.45 4.52 -8.96
CA SER A 54 2.94 4.23 -10.30
C SER A 54 3.91 5.33 -10.70
N GLY A 55 4.99 4.97 -11.40
CA GLY A 55 5.98 5.96 -11.81
C GLY A 55 6.90 5.45 -12.88
N ARG A 56 7.67 6.38 -13.44
CA ARG A 56 8.68 6.09 -14.46
C ARG A 56 10.05 6.57 -14.01
N SER A 57 11.02 5.70 -14.04
CA SER A 57 12.43 6.02 -13.89
C SER A 57 13.12 6.06 -15.25
N ARG A 58 13.94 7.08 -15.49
CA ARG A 58 14.73 7.16 -16.73
C ARG A 58 15.68 5.98 -16.91
N ALA A 59 16.23 5.47 -15.81
CA ALA A 59 17.19 4.38 -15.82
C ALA A 59 16.53 2.98 -15.79
N TRP A 60 15.32 2.85 -15.26
CA TRP A 60 14.71 1.55 -14.94
C TRP A 60 13.35 1.33 -15.61
N GLY A 61 12.81 2.33 -16.33
CA GLY A 61 11.50 2.26 -16.96
C GLY A 61 10.34 2.42 -15.97
N ASP A 62 9.18 1.92 -16.37
CA ASP A 62 7.94 2.02 -15.59
C ASP A 62 7.93 1.03 -14.44
N ALA A 63 7.37 1.45 -13.32
CA ALA A 63 7.11 0.59 -12.19
C ALA A 63 5.78 0.96 -11.52
N ASP A 64 5.11 -0.08 -11.00
CA ASP A 64 3.88 0.05 -10.23
C ASP A 64 4.05 -0.74 -8.95
N CYS A 65 3.67 -0.19 -7.82
CA CYS A 65 3.79 -0.88 -6.55
C CYS A 65 2.60 -0.63 -5.63
N MET A 66 2.38 -1.59 -4.76
CA MET A 66 1.51 -1.50 -3.60
C MET A 66 2.17 -2.18 -2.41
N CYS A 67 1.96 -1.65 -1.22
CA CYS A 67 2.39 -2.26 0.04
C CYS A 67 1.35 -2.00 1.13
N ALA A 68 0.85 -3.06 1.73
CA ALA A 68 -0.02 -3.02 2.90
C ALA A 68 0.59 -3.82 4.05
N VAL A 69 0.67 -3.21 5.22
CA VAL A 69 1.05 -3.83 6.48
C VAL A 69 -0.08 -3.59 7.48
N ALA A 70 -0.62 -4.65 8.07
CA ALA A 70 -1.79 -4.54 8.93
C ALA A 70 -1.75 -5.54 10.10
N SER A 71 -2.44 -5.21 11.19
CA SER A 71 -2.76 -6.16 12.25
C SER A 71 -3.90 -7.08 11.80
N VAL A 72 -3.60 -8.34 11.59
CA VAL A 72 -4.55 -9.34 11.06
C VAL A 72 -5.04 -10.24 12.18
N CYS A 73 -6.35 -10.49 12.21
CA CYS A 73 -7.01 -11.48 13.07
C CYS A 73 -7.49 -12.66 12.23
N LEU A 74 -7.08 -13.87 12.64
CA LEU A 74 -7.54 -15.13 12.08
C LEU A 74 -8.07 -16.00 13.24
N GLY A 75 -9.35 -15.91 13.52
CA GLY A 75 -9.91 -16.46 14.76
C GLY A 75 -9.23 -15.86 16.00
N PRO A 76 -8.68 -16.67 16.91
CA PRO A 76 -7.96 -16.18 18.08
C PRO A 76 -6.53 -15.69 17.77
N LEU A 77 -5.98 -16.04 16.61
CA LEU A 77 -4.61 -15.69 16.23
C LEU A 77 -4.53 -14.24 15.76
N ARG A 78 -3.56 -13.51 16.29
CA ARG A 78 -3.24 -12.14 15.86
C ARG A 78 -1.79 -12.06 15.39
N PHE A 79 -1.55 -11.42 14.27
CA PHE A 79 -0.21 -11.22 13.72
C PHE A 79 -0.15 -9.97 12.82
N THR A 80 1.04 -9.48 12.56
CA THR A 80 1.25 -8.44 11.56
C THR A 80 1.35 -9.08 10.18
N GLY A 81 0.34 -8.83 9.35
CA GLY A 81 0.28 -9.26 7.96
C GLY A 81 1.00 -8.30 7.04
N LEU A 82 1.57 -8.84 5.98
CA LEU A 82 2.21 -8.10 4.89
C LEU A 82 1.69 -8.59 3.56
N ILE A 83 1.31 -7.67 2.71
CA ILE A 83 1.16 -7.85 1.26
C ILE A 83 1.87 -6.69 0.57
N ALA A 84 2.84 -6.99 -0.27
CA ALA A 84 3.47 -5.98 -1.11
C ALA A 84 3.81 -6.58 -2.48
N VAL A 85 3.72 -5.76 -3.50
CA VAL A 85 4.08 -6.12 -4.87
C VAL A 85 4.72 -4.91 -5.54
N ILE A 86 5.74 -5.17 -6.33
CA ILE A 86 6.26 -4.21 -7.31
C ILE A 86 6.37 -4.90 -8.66
N ALA A 87 5.85 -4.26 -9.70
CA ALA A 87 6.04 -4.64 -11.09
C ALA A 87 7.06 -3.70 -11.73
N VAL A 88 8.06 -4.25 -12.38
CA VAL A 88 9.08 -3.49 -13.11
C VAL A 88 9.61 -4.34 -14.27
N GLY A 89 9.74 -3.75 -15.46
CA GLY A 89 10.24 -4.44 -16.64
C GLY A 89 9.46 -5.70 -17.02
N GLY A 90 8.14 -5.72 -16.80
CA GLY A 90 7.27 -6.88 -17.06
C GLY A 90 7.33 -7.98 -15.99
N ALA A 91 8.23 -7.90 -15.00
CA ALA A 91 8.33 -8.84 -13.91
C ALA A 91 7.61 -8.33 -12.65
N GLN A 92 6.99 -9.24 -11.89
CA GLN A 92 6.37 -8.93 -10.61
C GLN A 92 7.14 -9.57 -9.45
N TYR A 93 7.42 -8.77 -8.42
CA TYR A 93 8.09 -9.20 -7.19
C TYR A 93 7.10 -9.07 -6.03
N ARG A 94 6.67 -10.20 -5.48
CA ARG A 94 5.65 -10.28 -4.43
C ARG A 94 6.25 -10.64 -3.09
N PHE A 95 5.90 -9.84 -2.08
CA PHE A 95 6.28 -10.02 -0.68
C PHE A 95 5.00 -10.15 0.12
N ALA A 96 4.78 -11.29 0.75
CA ALA A 96 3.61 -11.50 1.59
C ALA A 96 3.97 -12.45 2.73
N THR A 97 3.28 -12.31 3.85
CA THR A 97 3.49 -13.19 5.01
C THR A 97 3.39 -14.67 4.60
N TYR A 98 2.39 -15.02 3.79
CA TYR A 98 2.17 -16.40 3.35
C TYR A 98 3.22 -16.95 2.37
N ASN A 99 4.09 -16.10 1.80
CA ASN A 99 5.15 -16.54 0.88
C ASN A 99 6.58 -16.31 1.41
N GLY A 100 6.70 -16.04 2.73
CA GLY A 100 7.96 -15.79 3.41
C GLY A 100 8.47 -14.35 3.31
N GLY A 101 7.62 -13.42 2.87
CA GLY A 101 7.86 -11.99 2.99
C GLY A 101 7.71 -11.54 4.45
N ARG A 102 8.49 -10.56 4.85
CA ARG A 102 8.42 -9.96 6.18
C ARG A 102 8.70 -8.47 6.15
N THR A 103 8.06 -7.73 7.01
CA THR A 103 8.38 -6.34 7.30
C THR A 103 9.68 -6.33 8.10
N ALA A 104 10.72 -5.68 7.58
CA ALA A 104 12.02 -5.57 8.22
C ALA A 104 12.17 -4.25 8.95
N PHE A 105 11.47 -3.22 8.49
CA PHE A 105 11.42 -1.89 9.10
C PHE A 105 10.08 -1.24 8.77
N LEU A 106 9.52 -0.52 9.71
CA LEU A 106 8.35 0.33 9.55
C LEU A 106 8.49 1.54 10.46
N ASN A 107 8.37 2.72 9.91
CA ASN A 107 8.20 3.97 10.63
C ASN A 107 7.03 4.72 10.00
N ALA A 108 6.11 5.21 10.82
CA ALA A 108 4.96 5.96 10.36
C ALA A 108 4.83 7.23 11.21
N ALA A 109 5.04 8.37 10.59
CA ALA A 109 4.88 9.68 11.15
C ALA A 109 3.63 10.37 10.57
N GLU A 110 3.32 11.55 11.05
CA GLU A 110 2.12 12.28 10.62
C GLU A 110 2.05 12.48 9.10
N ASN A 111 3.15 12.86 8.48
CA ASN A 111 3.21 13.19 7.05
C ASN A 111 4.09 12.23 6.25
N GLY A 112 4.36 11.04 6.77
CA GLY A 112 5.22 10.11 6.06
C GLY A 112 5.24 8.70 6.60
N VAL A 113 5.60 7.78 5.70
CA VAL A 113 5.73 6.35 6.00
C VAL A 113 6.99 5.85 5.35
N ASP A 114 7.83 5.16 6.13
CA ASP A 114 9.00 4.44 5.64
C ASP A 114 8.83 2.95 5.92
N ILE A 115 8.90 2.12 4.88
CA ILE A 115 8.74 0.67 4.99
C ILE A 115 9.89 -0.02 4.28
N GLU A 116 10.44 -1.05 4.93
CA GLU A 116 11.33 -1.99 4.29
C GLU A 116 10.78 -3.41 4.44
N VAL A 117 10.62 -4.11 3.32
CA VAL A 117 10.20 -5.51 3.30
C VAL A 117 11.28 -6.39 2.65
N LYS A 118 11.42 -7.62 3.15
CA LYS A 118 12.44 -8.58 2.70
C LYS A 118 11.84 -9.94 2.40
N LYS A 119 12.42 -10.61 1.38
CA LYS A 119 12.10 -11.99 1.04
C LYS A 119 13.24 -12.61 0.22
N ARG A 120 13.85 -13.70 0.70
CA ARG A 120 14.81 -14.55 -0.07
C ARG A 120 15.86 -13.76 -0.87
N GLY A 121 16.55 -12.81 -0.24
CA GLY A 121 17.56 -11.97 -0.87
C GLY A 121 17.02 -10.78 -1.66
N TYR A 122 15.71 -10.59 -1.73
CA TYR A 122 15.08 -9.37 -2.20
C TYR A 122 14.81 -8.42 -1.04
N ARG A 123 14.90 -7.12 -1.32
CA ARG A 123 14.58 -6.02 -0.42
C ARG A 123 13.82 -4.95 -1.21
N LEU A 124 12.65 -4.58 -0.74
CA LEU A 124 11.89 -3.44 -1.24
C LEU A 124 11.83 -2.39 -0.15
N ALA A 125 12.29 -1.19 -0.44
CA ALA A 125 12.22 -0.03 0.44
C ALA A 125 11.32 1.03 -0.20
N LEU A 126 10.39 1.55 0.60
CA LEU A 126 9.41 2.56 0.23
C LEU A 126 9.50 3.70 1.24
N SER A 127 9.55 4.93 0.76
CA SER A 127 9.56 6.14 1.59
C SER A 127 8.57 7.14 1.01
N ALA A 128 7.39 7.23 1.58
CA ALA A 128 6.31 8.11 1.14
C ALA A 128 6.21 9.36 2.01
N ARG A 129 5.96 10.51 1.39
CA ARG A 129 5.76 11.80 2.04
C ARG A 129 4.56 12.51 1.41
N ALA A 130 3.74 13.15 2.27
CA ALA A 130 2.57 13.90 1.84
C ALA A 130 2.52 15.28 2.52
N ALA A 131 2.11 16.29 1.76
CA ALA A 131 1.91 17.65 2.29
C ALA A 131 0.53 17.84 2.95
N GLY A 132 -0.44 16.97 2.65
CA GLY A 132 -1.81 17.04 3.16
C GLY A 132 -2.51 15.70 3.09
N ARG A 133 -3.67 15.63 3.73
CA ARG A 133 -4.49 14.42 3.80
C ARG A 133 -5.97 14.76 3.90
N GLY A 134 -6.81 13.96 3.29
CA GLY A 134 -8.26 13.93 3.48
C GLY A 134 -8.63 13.04 4.67
N ARG A 135 -9.80 13.28 5.26
CA ARG A 135 -10.40 12.41 6.28
C ARG A 135 -11.48 11.58 5.62
N ILE A 136 -11.43 10.28 5.79
CA ILE A 136 -12.45 9.34 5.37
C ILE A 136 -12.90 8.48 6.56
N LEU A 137 -14.03 7.79 6.43
CA LEU A 137 -14.51 6.85 7.43
C LEU A 137 -14.23 5.42 7.00
N ALA A 138 -13.70 4.60 7.91
CA ALA A 138 -13.48 3.18 7.71
C ALA A 138 -14.49 2.33 8.48
N PRO A 139 -14.81 1.12 7.95
CA PRO A 139 -15.74 0.21 8.60
C PRO A 139 -15.13 -0.43 9.85
N THR A 140 -15.95 -0.43 10.91
CA THR A 140 -15.70 -1.17 12.16
C THR A 140 -16.82 -2.21 12.36
N PRO A 141 -16.77 -3.05 13.39
CA PRO A 141 -17.87 -3.96 13.68
C PRO A 141 -19.20 -3.26 13.98
N THR A 142 -19.19 -1.98 14.33
CA THR A 142 -20.35 -1.17 14.70
C THR A 142 -20.85 -0.25 13.60
N GLY A 143 -20.06 0.00 12.55
CA GLY A 143 -20.44 0.87 11.43
C GLY A 143 -19.27 1.54 10.74
N MET A 144 -19.55 2.62 10.00
CA MET A 144 -18.57 3.49 9.35
C MET A 144 -18.18 4.64 10.30
N ASP A 145 -17.43 4.34 11.35
CA ASP A 145 -17.24 5.25 12.49
C ASP A 145 -15.77 5.49 12.89
N ARG A 146 -14.80 4.94 12.15
CA ARG A 146 -13.38 5.19 12.40
C ARG A 146 -12.80 6.19 11.42
N ASP A 147 -12.23 7.26 11.97
CA ASP A 147 -11.45 8.20 11.17
C ASP A 147 -10.17 7.58 10.64
N VAL A 148 -9.95 7.77 9.35
CA VAL A 148 -8.73 7.40 8.64
C VAL A 148 -8.28 8.60 7.83
N TYR A 149 -6.98 8.78 7.75
CA TYR A 149 -6.38 9.84 6.99
C TYR A 149 -5.68 9.28 5.77
N GLU A 150 -6.15 9.71 4.60
CA GLU A 150 -5.66 9.29 3.30
C GLU A 150 -5.21 10.48 2.47
N THR A 151 -4.26 10.26 1.60
CA THR A 151 -3.91 11.17 0.50
C THR A 151 -3.69 10.39 -0.78
N LEU A 152 -4.03 10.98 -1.92
CA LEU A 152 -3.67 10.50 -3.25
C LEU A 152 -2.57 11.37 -3.89
N ASN A 153 -1.95 12.26 -3.11
CA ASN A 153 -0.96 13.22 -3.57
C ASN A 153 0.35 13.09 -2.77
N ALA A 154 0.73 11.87 -2.42
CA ALA A 154 2.04 11.62 -1.85
C ALA A 154 3.11 11.49 -2.95
N THR A 155 4.36 11.82 -2.59
CA THR A 155 5.55 11.45 -3.36
C THR A 155 6.22 10.28 -2.67
N MET A 156 6.59 9.24 -3.40
CA MET A 156 7.16 8.01 -2.86
C MET A 156 8.47 7.63 -3.54
N SER A 157 9.55 7.56 -2.79
CA SER A 157 10.81 6.95 -3.24
C SER A 157 10.73 5.44 -3.10
N VAL A 158 11.10 4.71 -4.16
CA VAL A 158 11.01 3.25 -4.25
C VAL A 158 12.35 2.68 -4.66
N THR A 159 12.83 1.67 -3.93
CA THR A 159 14.05 0.93 -4.28
C THR A 159 13.82 -0.57 -4.11
N LEU A 160 14.05 -1.32 -5.19
CA LEU A 160 14.05 -2.78 -5.19
C LEU A 160 15.47 -3.31 -5.39
N LEU A 161 15.94 -4.14 -4.47
CA LEU A 161 17.26 -4.79 -4.54
C LEU A 161 17.12 -6.30 -4.60
N LYS A 162 18.05 -6.95 -5.30
CA LYS A 162 18.28 -8.40 -5.25
C LYS A 162 19.72 -8.66 -4.83
N ARG A 163 19.93 -9.26 -3.64
CA ARG A 163 21.27 -9.52 -3.07
C ARG A 163 22.17 -8.28 -3.10
N GLY A 164 21.62 -7.12 -2.72
CA GLY A 164 22.32 -5.84 -2.69
C GLY A 164 22.41 -5.11 -4.03
N ARG A 165 22.11 -5.75 -5.16
CA ARG A 165 22.13 -5.12 -6.49
C ARG A 165 20.78 -4.49 -6.80
N PRO A 166 20.72 -3.23 -7.29
CA PRO A 166 19.48 -2.58 -7.64
C PRO A 166 18.81 -3.26 -8.85
N LEU A 167 17.51 -3.46 -8.79
CA LEU A 167 16.62 -3.83 -9.88
C LEU A 167 15.70 -2.69 -10.28
N TYR A 168 15.47 -1.75 -9.37
CA TYR A 168 14.73 -0.53 -9.59
C TYR A 168 15.10 0.52 -8.54
N SER A 169 15.17 1.77 -8.95
CA SER A 169 15.23 2.93 -8.07
C SER A 169 14.58 4.12 -8.77
N GLY A 170 13.60 4.74 -8.13
CA GLY A 170 12.86 5.87 -8.71
C GLY A 170 11.98 6.56 -7.69
N VAL A 171 11.37 7.65 -8.14
CA VAL A 171 10.38 8.42 -7.41
C VAL A 171 9.06 8.31 -8.15
N MET A 172 7.99 8.17 -7.43
CA MET A 172 6.61 8.14 -7.91
C MET A 172 5.87 9.32 -7.31
N ASP A 173 5.17 10.06 -8.14
CA ASP A 173 4.30 11.15 -7.73
C ASP A 173 2.83 10.70 -7.76
N TYR A 174 1.96 11.45 -7.09
CA TYR A 174 0.52 11.14 -6.99
C TYR A 174 0.26 9.75 -6.43
N CYS A 175 1.00 9.42 -5.37
CA CYS A 175 0.85 8.13 -4.69
C CYS A 175 -0.25 8.17 -3.65
N GLY A 176 -0.95 7.03 -3.49
CA GLY A 176 -1.82 6.76 -2.37
C GLY A 176 -1.01 6.46 -1.10
N MET A 177 -1.38 7.09 -0.01
CA MET A 177 -0.86 6.79 1.33
C MET A 177 -1.99 6.87 2.35
N GLU A 178 -2.18 5.78 3.07
CA GLU A 178 -3.18 5.66 4.14
C GLU A 178 -2.54 5.05 5.38
N ARG A 179 -2.96 5.52 6.56
CA ARG A 179 -2.55 4.96 7.83
C ARG A 179 -3.63 5.07 8.90
N SER A 180 -3.71 4.05 9.72
CA SER A 180 -4.57 4.03 10.91
C SER A 180 -3.79 3.38 12.06
N ASN A 181 -3.63 4.11 13.16
CA ASN A 181 -2.94 3.65 14.39
C ASN A 181 -1.63 2.88 14.08
N ALA A 182 -0.83 3.37 13.14
CA ALA A 182 0.34 2.68 12.60
C ALA A 182 1.45 2.50 13.64
N GLU A 183 1.49 3.32 14.69
CA GLU A 183 2.43 3.24 15.80
C GLU A 183 2.39 1.88 16.51
N ALA A 184 1.22 1.24 16.54
CA ALA A 184 1.06 -0.08 17.13
C ALA A 184 1.68 -1.21 16.30
N LEU A 185 1.90 -1.00 14.99
CA LEU A 185 2.62 -1.94 14.11
C LEU A 185 4.14 -1.88 14.34
N ILE A 186 4.66 -0.71 14.73
CA ILE A 186 6.11 -0.47 14.89
C ILE A 186 6.64 -1.18 16.13
N LYS A 187 5.87 -1.21 17.21
CA LYS A 187 6.33 -1.67 18.52
C LYS A 187 6.32 -3.19 18.71
N GLY A 188 5.82 -3.97 17.75
CA GLY A 188 5.59 -5.40 17.95
C GLY A 188 4.67 -5.64 19.16
N ALA A 189 3.92 -4.63 19.58
CA ALA A 189 3.16 -4.60 20.79
C ALA A 189 2.04 -5.64 20.72
N ALA A 190 1.99 -6.51 21.72
CA ALA A 190 0.77 -7.21 22.06
C ALA A 190 -0.37 -6.19 22.14
N PRO A 191 -1.55 -6.49 21.58
CA PRO A 191 -2.68 -5.56 21.63
C PRO A 191 -3.01 -5.25 23.09
N ALA A 192 -3.23 -3.99 23.41
CA ALA A 192 -3.91 -3.63 24.64
C ALA A 192 -5.27 -4.35 24.68
N PRO A 193 -5.71 -4.81 25.86
CA PRO A 193 -6.90 -5.61 26.05
C PRO A 193 -8.18 -4.96 25.54
#